data_bc40fb26ebb4c028c8dfb9c61612a329
#
_entry.id   bc40fb26ebb4c028c8dfb9c61612a329
#
_cell.length_a   1.000
_cell.length_b   1.000
_cell.length_c   1.000
_cell.angle_alpha   90.00
_cell.angle_beta   90.00
_cell.angle_gamma   90.00
#
_symmetry.space_group_name_H-M   'P 1'
#
loop_
_entity.id
_entity.type
_entity.pdbx_description
1 polymer ?
#
loop_
_entity_poly.entity_id
_entity_poly.type
_entity_poly.pdbx_seq_one_letter_code
_entity_poly.pdbx_strand_id
1 'polypeptide(L)'
;MGAEIRSGHRSRHWQARITKYQSFKGTKREAQIELVRLMDAVRRGDYIDPSKVTVAEFLDRWEKDWAANNVSPKTRERFAQLITHQVQPHLGNMLIQKLRAVHLSELYGRLLSNGRVGGGALSAKTVGHVHRCLRRAFGHAAQWGLIAQNPAALVHPPRVRQTEIEILRQNEVEAMLASLRSRNALLFTIAIVALGSGLRRGELCALRWSNIDLESRTLRVEQSIEQTRAGLRFKAPKTKHGLRSMTLPPSVISELRAHWRAQNEQRLALGLGRGSPDDLVFPAWDHQPLMPNTLSREWSRAVAAIGGRRISLHALRHTHASSLIAAGVDILTVSRRLGHASPTITLGVYGPPLREH
;
A
#
# COMPACT_ATOMS: atom_id res chain seq x y z
N MET A 1 -15.03 -18.81 47.54
CA MET A 1 -13.68 -18.93 48.11
C MET A 1 -12.70 -18.32 47.13
N GLY A 2 -11.93 -17.32 47.60
CA GLY A 2 -10.87 -16.72 46.80
C GLY A 2 -9.57 -17.50 46.97
N ALA A 3 -8.89 -17.87 45.92
CA ALA A 3 -7.58 -18.49 45.99
C ALA A 3 -6.49 -17.42 45.82
N GLU A 4 -5.51 -17.39 46.74
CA GLU A 4 -4.39 -16.46 46.75
C GLU A 4 -3.21 -17.07 45.98
N ILE A 5 -2.75 -16.42 44.93
CA ILE A 5 -1.54 -16.82 44.18
C ILE A 5 -0.34 -16.07 44.73
N ARG A 6 0.58 -16.75 45.40
CA ARG A 6 1.85 -16.19 45.87
C ARG A 6 2.99 -16.69 45.00
N SER A 7 3.55 -15.82 44.14
CA SER A 7 4.78 -16.12 43.43
C SER A 7 5.94 -15.36 44.10
N GLY A 8 6.93 -16.08 44.61
CA GLY A 8 8.13 -15.49 45.17
C GLY A 8 9.35 -15.82 44.31
N HIS A 9 9.90 -14.86 43.59
CA HIS A 9 11.23 -14.96 42.99
C HIS A 9 12.14 -13.97 43.74
N ARG A 10 13.20 -14.46 44.34
CA ARG A 10 14.23 -13.62 45.01
C ARG A 10 15.24 -13.16 43.94
N SER A 11 15.07 -11.96 43.42
CA SER A 11 16.16 -11.17 42.85
C SER A 11 16.43 -9.98 43.78
N ARG A 12 17.70 -9.59 43.91
CA ARG A 12 18.23 -8.59 44.90
C ARG A 12 17.83 -7.13 44.63
N HIS A 13 16.74 -6.89 43.90
CA HIS A 13 16.09 -5.59 43.79
C HIS A 13 14.69 -5.71 44.39
N TRP A 14 14.31 -4.74 45.21
CA TRP A 14 12.98 -4.60 45.82
C TRP A 14 11.91 -4.46 44.72
N GLN A 15 11.43 -5.57 44.16
CA GLN A 15 10.23 -5.58 43.35
C GLN A 15 9.04 -5.77 44.27
N ALA A 16 8.09 -4.85 44.18
CA ALA A 16 6.84 -4.93 44.91
C ALA A 16 6.17 -6.29 44.63
N ARG A 17 5.79 -7.00 45.69
CA ARG A 17 5.10 -8.29 45.60
C ARG A 17 3.67 -8.01 45.10
N ILE A 18 3.38 -8.29 43.82
CA ILE A 18 2.03 -8.10 43.25
C ILE A 18 1.26 -9.38 43.54
N THR A 19 0.21 -9.26 44.37
CA THR A 19 -0.74 -10.34 44.63
C THR A 19 -1.97 -10.12 43.74
N LYS A 20 -2.35 -11.15 42.96
CA LYS A 20 -3.52 -11.09 42.09
C LYS A 20 -4.59 -12.04 42.62
N TYR A 21 -5.84 -11.60 42.61
CA TYR A 21 -7.01 -12.37 43.03
C TYR A 21 -7.89 -12.65 41.83
N GLN A 22 -8.32 -13.94 41.67
CA GLN A 22 -9.29 -14.31 40.66
C GLN A 22 -10.40 -15.12 41.32
N SER A 23 -11.66 -14.73 41.12
CA SER A 23 -12.80 -15.50 41.56
C SER A 23 -13.06 -16.66 40.59
N PHE A 24 -13.34 -17.82 41.15
CA PHE A 24 -13.64 -19.04 40.40
C PHE A 24 -15.02 -19.58 40.82
N LYS A 25 -15.85 -19.95 39.84
CA LYS A 25 -17.15 -20.62 40.08
C LYS A 25 -16.98 -22.11 39.71
N GLY A 26 -17.03 -22.98 40.74
CA GLY A 26 -16.88 -24.42 40.53
C GLY A 26 -16.56 -25.13 41.85
N THR A 27 -16.22 -26.40 41.80
CA THR A 27 -15.81 -27.20 42.94
C THR A 27 -14.39 -26.84 43.40
N LYS A 28 -14.05 -27.20 44.64
CA LYS A 28 -12.70 -26.99 45.19
C LYS A 28 -11.62 -27.67 44.35
N ARG A 29 -11.91 -28.83 43.80
CA ARG A 29 -10.97 -29.59 42.95
C ARG A 29 -10.69 -28.87 41.63
N GLU A 30 -11.73 -28.35 40.99
CA GLU A 30 -11.61 -27.57 39.76
C GLU A 30 -10.85 -26.26 40.01
N ALA A 31 -11.10 -25.60 41.16
CA ALA A 31 -10.34 -24.39 41.54
C ALA A 31 -8.85 -24.69 41.73
N GLN A 32 -8.48 -25.83 42.29
CA GLN A 32 -7.09 -26.26 42.43
C GLN A 32 -6.42 -26.52 41.07
N ILE A 33 -7.11 -27.18 40.13
CA ILE A 33 -6.61 -27.42 38.78
C ILE A 33 -6.36 -26.07 38.06
N GLU A 34 -7.31 -25.15 38.16
CA GLU A 34 -7.16 -23.83 37.53
C GLU A 34 -6.02 -23.00 38.18
N LEU A 35 -5.85 -23.11 39.49
CA LEU A 35 -4.72 -22.45 40.18
C LEU A 35 -3.37 -22.98 39.68
N VAL A 36 -3.22 -24.30 39.55
CA VAL A 36 -1.98 -24.89 39.00
C VAL A 36 -1.72 -24.41 37.58
N ARG A 37 -2.78 -24.35 36.74
CA ARG A 37 -2.71 -23.85 35.37
C ARG A 37 -2.26 -22.41 35.32
N LEU A 38 -2.80 -21.52 36.18
CA LEU A 38 -2.43 -20.12 36.27
C LEU A 38 -0.99 -19.94 36.77
N MET A 39 -0.59 -20.69 37.78
CA MET A 39 0.81 -20.67 38.28
C MET A 39 1.80 -21.09 37.20
N ASP A 40 1.47 -22.10 36.41
CA ASP A 40 2.30 -22.58 35.32
C ASP A 40 2.38 -21.54 34.18
N ALA A 41 1.28 -20.87 33.85
CA ALA A 41 1.26 -19.76 32.90
C ALA A 41 2.11 -18.57 33.39
N VAL A 42 2.07 -18.25 34.68
CA VAL A 42 2.93 -17.20 35.26
C VAL A 42 4.41 -17.59 35.18
N ARG A 43 4.75 -18.88 35.49
CA ARG A 43 6.13 -19.38 35.41
C ARG A 43 6.71 -19.33 34.00
N ARG A 44 5.87 -19.59 33.00
CA ARG A 44 6.24 -19.51 31.57
C ARG A 44 6.23 -18.11 31.01
N GLY A 45 5.74 -17.11 31.75
CA GLY A 45 5.56 -15.75 31.27
C GLY A 45 4.36 -15.57 30.33
N ASP A 46 3.49 -16.58 30.22
CA ASP A 46 2.30 -16.59 29.34
C ASP A 46 1.04 -16.04 30.03
N TYR A 47 1.15 -15.66 31.31
CA TYR A 47 0.00 -15.15 32.05
C TYR A 47 -0.40 -13.76 31.55
N ILE A 48 -1.65 -13.63 31.19
CA ILE A 48 -2.24 -12.36 30.75
C ILE A 48 -3.40 -12.02 31.70
N ASP A 49 -3.39 -10.76 32.14
CA ASP A 49 -4.50 -10.26 32.96
C ASP A 49 -5.83 -10.28 32.20
N PRO A 50 -6.91 -10.77 32.82
CA PRO A 50 -8.24 -10.74 32.22
C PRO A 50 -8.60 -9.29 31.78
N SER A 51 -8.99 -9.17 30.52
CA SER A 51 -9.36 -7.88 29.93
C SER A 51 -10.75 -7.95 29.30
N LYS A 52 -11.52 -6.89 29.44
CA LYS A 52 -12.84 -6.73 28.79
C LYS A 52 -12.72 -6.01 27.44
N VAL A 53 -11.52 -5.69 27.00
CA VAL A 53 -11.28 -4.98 25.74
C VAL A 53 -11.79 -5.81 24.56
N THR A 54 -12.63 -5.19 23.76
CA THR A 54 -13.15 -5.77 22.51
C THR A 54 -12.16 -5.62 21.36
N VAL A 55 -12.37 -6.39 20.29
CA VAL A 55 -11.58 -6.26 19.06
C VAL A 55 -11.72 -4.87 18.45
N ALA A 56 -12.92 -4.26 18.48
CA ALA A 56 -13.15 -2.91 17.98
C ALA A 56 -12.34 -1.87 18.78
N GLU A 57 -12.48 -1.85 20.09
CA GLU A 57 -11.77 -0.92 20.98
C GLU A 57 -10.25 -1.03 20.84
N PHE A 58 -9.73 -2.26 20.74
CA PHE A 58 -8.31 -2.48 20.51
C PHE A 58 -7.85 -1.94 19.16
N LEU A 59 -8.58 -2.24 18.06
CA LEU A 59 -8.20 -1.82 16.72
C LEU A 59 -8.28 -0.30 16.55
N ASP A 60 -9.27 0.35 17.16
CA ASP A 60 -9.41 1.82 17.16
C ASP A 60 -8.24 2.47 17.91
N ARG A 61 -7.89 1.93 19.08
CA ARG A 61 -6.74 2.39 19.85
C ARG A 61 -5.43 2.15 19.07
N TRP A 62 -5.24 0.96 18.49
CA TRP A 62 -4.07 0.64 17.70
C TRP A 62 -3.91 1.56 16.47
N GLU A 63 -5.00 1.92 15.82
CA GLU A 63 -5.01 2.84 14.68
C GLU A 63 -4.58 4.25 15.12
N LYS A 64 -5.11 4.74 16.23
CA LYS A 64 -4.83 6.08 16.76
C LYS A 64 -3.42 6.20 17.34
N ASP A 65 -3.00 5.24 18.15
CA ASP A 65 -1.78 5.36 18.96
C ASP A 65 -0.56 4.88 18.17
N TRP A 66 -0.68 3.75 17.44
CA TRP A 66 0.44 3.18 16.73
C TRP A 66 0.44 3.53 15.24
N ALA A 67 -0.64 3.26 14.52
CA ALA A 67 -0.63 3.41 13.06
C ALA A 67 -0.46 4.89 12.65
N ALA A 68 -1.03 5.83 13.40
CA ALA A 68 -0.88 7.26 13.14
C ALA A 68 0.59 7.71 13.05
N ASN A 69 1.46 7.12 13.88
CA ASN A 69 2.86 7.52 14.01
C ASN A 69 3.84 6.64 13.22
N ASN A 70 3.41 5.43 12.81
CA ASN A 70 4.33 4.41 12.29
C ASN A 70 4.11 4.04 10.82
N VAL A 71 3.03 4.51 10.21
CA VAL A 71 2.76 4.24 8.78
C VAL A 71 2.43 5.52 8.03
N SER A 72 2.56 5.48 6.68
CA SER A 72 2.18 6.64 5.88
C SER A 72 0.68 6.94 6.00
N PRO A 73 0.25 8.22 5.85
CA PRO A 73 -1.15 8.61 5.92
C PRO A 73 -2.06 7.76 5.02
N LYS A 74 -1.62 7.45 3.80
CA LYS A 74 -2.38 6.57 2.89
C LYS A 74 -2.51 5.14 3.39
N THR A 75 -1.49 4.62 4.05
CA THR A 75 -1.54 3.27 4.67
C THR A 75 -2.48 3.28 5.87
N ARG A 76 -2.42 4.34 6.69
CA ARG A 76 -3.33 4.55 7.82
C ARG A 76 -4.79 4.58 7.36
N GLU A 77 -5.11 5.40 6.36
CA GLU A 77 -6.45 5.44 5.74
C GLU A 77 -6.90 4.06 5.27
N ARG A 78 -6.00 3.30 4.67
CA ARG A 78 -6.33 1.95 4.22
C ARG A 78 -6.59 1.01 5.38
N PHE A 79 -5.82 1.09 6.47
CA PHE A 79 -6.05 0.30 7.67
C PHE A 79 -7.40 0.66 8.30
N ALA A 80 -7.68 1.95 8.52
CA ALA A 80 -8.95 2.41 9.03
C ALA A 80 -10.13 1.89 8.18
N GLN A 81 -10.05 2.00 6.85
CA GLN A 81 -11.07 1.49 5.94
C GLN A 81 -11.29 -0.02 6.08
N LEU A 82 -10.21 -0.81 6.14
CA LEU A 82 -10.30 -2.26 6.28
C LEU A 82 -10.88 -2.65 7.64
N ILE A 83 -10.46 -1.98 8.71
CA ILE A 83 -10.97 -2.22 10.07
C ILE A 83 -12.47 -1.92 10.12
N THR A 84 -12.87 -0.72 9.73
CA THR A 84 -14.27 -0.25 9.85
C THR A 84 -15.23 -1.07 8.98
N HIS A 85 -14.86 -1.37 7.74
CA HIS A 85 -15.82 -1.99 6.81
C HIS A 85 -15.73 -3.51 6.76
N GLN A 86 -14.58 -4.11 7.12
CA GLN A 86 -14.37 -5.55 6.91
C GLN A 86 -14.20 -6.34 8.20
N VAL A 87 -13.79 -5.70 9.30
CA VAL A 87 -13.49 -6.39 10.55
C VAL A 87 -14.51 -6.10 11.63
N GLN A 88 -14.75 -4.82 11.96
CA GLN A 88 -15.63 -4.40 13.04
C GLN A 88 -17.07 -4.94 12.92
N PRO A 89 -17.70 -4.98 11.73
CA PRO A 89 -19.05 -5.53 11.60
C PRO A 89 -19.19 -7.00 11.98
N HIS A 90 -18.10 -7.76 11.94
CA HIS A 90 -18.10 -9.20 12.16
C HIS A 90 -17.46 -9.62 13.48
N LEU A 91 -16.41 -8.95 13.91
CA LEU A 91 -15.60 -9.34 15.08
C LEU A 91 -15.54 -8.23 16.14
N GLY A 92 -16.05 -7.04 15.86
CA GLY A 92 -15.87 -5.86 16.73
C GLY A 92 -16.28 -6.08 18.18
N ASN A 93 -17.43 -6.69 18.42
CA ASN A 93 -17.99 -6.92 19.76
C ASN A 93 -17.34 -8.08 20.53
N MET A 94 -16.47 -8.85 19.88
CA MET A 94 -15.80 -9.99 20.53
C MET A 94 -14.68 -9.48 21.44
N LEU A 95 -14.55 -10.08 22.63
CA LEU A 95 -13.39 -9.81 23.50
C LEU A 95 -12.11 -10.28 22.80
N ILE A 96 -11.09 -9.43 22.80
CA ILE A 96 -9.83 -9.72 22.09
C ILE A 96 -9.18 -11.03 22.60
N GLN A 97 -9.29 -11.32 23.89
CA GLN A 97 -8.77 -12.55 24.51
C GLN A 97 -9.53 -13.81 24.11
N LYS A 98 -10.76 -13.68 23.58
CA LYS A 98 -11.56 -14.79 23.06
C LYS A 98 -11.36 -15.01 21.55
N LEU A 99 -10.66 -14.10 20.88
CA LEU A 99 -10.41 -14.21 19.45
C LEU A 99 -9.46 -15.38 19.16
N ARG A 100 -9.87 -16.25 18.25
CA ARG A 100 -9.12 -17.44 17.83
C ARG A 100 -8.95 -17.48 16.31
N ALA A 101 -8.04 -18.30 15.84
CA ALA A 101 -7.76 -18.51 14.42
C ALA A 101 -9.02 -18.88 13.61
N VAL A 102 -9.93 -19.69 14.17
CA VAL A 102 -11.18 -20.09 13.51
C VAL A 102 -12.05 -18.89 13.16
N HIS A 103 -12.18 -17.91 14.04
CA HIS A 103 -12.99 -16.69 13.78
C HIS A 103 -12.42 -15.86 12.61
N LEU A 104 -11.09 -15.86 12.44
CA LEU A 104 -10.46 -15.20 11.29
C LEU A 104 -10.67 -15.98 10.00
N SER A 105 -10.64 -17.33 10.05
CA SER A 105 -10.95 -18.17 8.90
C SER A 105 -12.39 -17.96 8.43
N GLU A 106 -13.35 -17.93 9.38
CA GLU A 106 -14.76 -17.62 9.08
C GLU A 106 -14.93 -16.20 8.51
N LEU A 107 -14.24 -15.20 9.09
CA LEU A 107 -14.25 -13.85 8.54
C LEU A 107 -13.81 -13.86 7.08
N TYR A 108 -12.68 -14.52 6.75
CA TYR A 108 -12.17 -14.54 5.37
C TYR A 108 -13.16 -15.24 4.43
N GLY A 109 -13.80 -16.32 4.84
CA GLY A 109 -14.87 -16.97 4.08
C GLY A 109 -16.03 -16.04 3.78
N ARG A 110 -16.54 -15.34 4.80
CA ARG A 110 -17.62 -14.33 4.66
C ARG A 110 -17.22 -13.19 3.72
N LEU A 111 -15.99 -12.67 3.86
CA LEU A 111 -15.51 -11.58 2.99
C LEU A 111 -15.37 -12.02 1.53
N LEU A 112 -15.02 -13.28 1.27
CA LEU A 112 -14.93 -13.82 -0.08
C LEU A 112 -16.31 -14.05 -0.72
N SER A 113 -17.36 -14.26 0.07
CA SER A 113 -18.71 -14.46 -0.42
C SER A 113 -19.53 -13.16 -0.49
N ASN A 114 -19.48 -12.33 0.57
CA ASN A 114 -20.28 -11.12 0.69
C ASN A 114 -19.57 -10.04 1.53
N GLY A 115 -18.37 -9.62 1.13
CA GLY A 115 -17.56 -8.66 1.89
C GLY A 115 -17.60 -7.22 1.37
N ARG A 116 -18.30 -6.91 0.30
CA ARG A 116 -18.40 -5.52 -0.21
C ARG A 116 -19.45 -4.74 0.56
N VAL A 117 -19.17 -3.47 0.81
CA VAL A 117 -20.19 -2.52 1.23
C VAL A 117 -21.20 -2.39 0.09
N GLY A 118 -22.46 -2.68 0.37
CA GLY A 118 -23.51 -2.75 -0.66
C GLY A 118 -23.70 -4.12 -1.32
N GLY A 119 -23.02 -5.16 -0.82
CA GLY A 119 -23.17 -6.56 -1.26
C GLY A 119 -22.13 -7.03 -2.26
N GLY A 120 -21.93 -8.35 -2.30
CA GLY A 120 -21.03 -9.05 -3.21
C GLY A 120 -19.65 -9.39 -2.64
N ALA A 121 -18.95 -10.25 -3.34
CA ALA A 121 -17.65 -10.83 -2.94
C ALA A 121 -16.50 -9.83 -2.98
N LEU A 122 -15.58 -9.93 -2.01
CA LEU A 122 -14.26 -9.28 -2.11
C LEU A 122 -13.27 -10.20 -2.85
N SER A 123 -12.30 -9.58 -3.53
CA SER A 123 -11.20 -10.33 -4.13
C SER A 123 -10.28 -10.94 -3.05
N ALA A 124 -9.70 -12.10 -3.35
CA ALA A 124 -8.68 -12.75 -2.49
C ALA A 124 -7.53 -11.78 -2.13
N LYS A 125 -7.14 -10.89 -3.07
CA LYS A 125 -6.14 -9.84 -2.84
C LYS A 125 -6.57 -8.86 -1.74
N THR A 126 -7.85 -8.46 -1.74
CA THR A 126 -8.39 -7.54 -0.71
C THR A 126 -8.45 -8.24 0.64
N VAL A 127 -8.90 -9.49 0.71
CA VAL A 127 -8.90 -10.29 1.96
C VAL A 127 -7.47 -10.49 2.46
N GLY A 128 -6.49 -10.70 1.57
CA GLY A 128 -5.07 -10.72 1.93
C GLY A 128 -4.57 -9.40 2.53
N HIS A 129 -5.13 -8.25 2.13
CA HIS A 129 -4.84 -6.96 2.79
C HIS A 129 -5.44 -6.89 4.20
N VAL A 130 -6.68 -7.40 4.41
CA VAL A 130 -7.29 -7.53 5.74
C VAL A 130 -6.41 -8.39 6.64
N HIS A 131 -6.00 -9.57 6.15
CA HIS A 131 -5.11 -10.47 6.89
C HIS A 131 -3.81 -9.77 7.33
N ARG A 132 -3.12 -9.07 6.42
CA ARG A 132 -1.87 -8.37 6.76
C ARG A 132 -2.07 -7.26 7.78
N CYS A 133 -3.20 -6.54 7.71
CA CYS A 133 -3.56 -5.53 8.69
C CYS A 133 -3.76 -6.17 10.08
N LEU A 134 -4.59 -7.22 10.17
CA LEU A 134 -4.89 -7.93 11.41
C LEU A 134 -3.65 -8.63 11.98
N ARG A 135 -2.83 -9.27 11.14
CA ARG A 135 -1.59 -9.91 11.58
C ARG A 135 -0.64 -8.92 12.24
N ARG A 136 -0.56 -7.70 11.71
CA ARG A 136 0.24 -6.63 12.31
C ARG A 136 -0.37 -6.14 13.62
N ALA A 137 -1.66 -5.81 13.64
CA ALA A 137 -2.34 -5.30 14.82
C ALA A 137 -2.31 -6.30 15.98
N PHE A 138 -2.67 -7.56 15.74
CA PHE A 138 -2.64 -8.60 16.78
C PHE A 138 -1.21 -9.02 17.17
N GLY A 139 -0.21 -8.80 16.30
CA GLY A 139 1.19 -8.90 16.68
C GLY A 139 1.55 -7.90 17.78
N HIS A 140 1.08 -6.65 17.66
CA HIS A 140 1.25 -5.65 18.72
C HIS A 140 0.41 -5.97 19.96
N ALA A 141 -0.81 -6.50 19.80
CA ALA A 141 -1.60 -6.93 20.95
C ALA A 141 -0.87 -7.99 21.79
N ALA A 142 -0.20 -8.94 21.14
CA ALA A 142 0.62 -9.93 21.82
C ALA A 142 1.86 -9.30 22.48
N GLN A 143 2.56 -8.40 21.81
CA GLN A 143 3.70 -7.66 22.37
C GLN A 143 3.31 -6.76 23.56
N TRP A 144 2.09 -6.23 23.56
CA TRP A 144 1.55 -5.40 24.65
C TRP A 144 0.93 -6.23 25.79
N GLY A 145 1.00 -7.57 25.71
CA GLY A 145 0.49 -8.47 26.74
C GLY A 145 -1.04 -8.51 26.84
N LEU A 146 -1.76 -8.12 25.80
CA LEU A 146 -3.23 -8.17 25.76
C LEU A 146 -3.76 -9.57 25.38
N ILE A 147 -2.99 -10.31 24.57
CA ILE A 147 -3.28 -11.68 24.14
C ILE A 147 -2.00 -12.53 24.20
N ALA A 148 -2.11 -13.85 24.43
CA ALA A 148 -0.96 -14.74 24.55
C ALA A 148 -0.22 -14.94 23.24
N GLN A 149 -0.94 -15.01 22.14
CA GLN A 149 -0.39 -15.22 20.81
C GLN A 149 -1.23 -14.53 19.74
N ASN A 150 -0.62 -14.25 18.63
CA ASN A 150 -1.29 -13.62 17.50
C ASN A 150 -2.17 -14.64 16.74
N PRO A 151 -3.51 -14.57 16.80
CA PRO A 151 -4.37 -15.55 16.12
C PRO A 151 -4.26 -15.48 14.59
N ALA A 152 -3.87 -14.31 14.04
CA ALA A 152 -3.69 -14.16 12.60
C ALA A 152 -2.36 -14.76 12.10
N ALA A 153 -1.43 -15.12 12.98
CA ALA A 153 -0.23 -15.86 12.59
C ALA A 153 -0.52 -17.34 12.30
N LEU A 154 -1.62 -17.85 12.84
CA LEU A 154 -2.05 -19.25 12.71
C LEU A 154 -2.99 -19.49 11.52
N VAL A 155 -3.32 -18.44 10.75
CA VAL A 155 -4.25 -18.53 9.61
C VAL A 155 -3.54 -18.06 8.34
N HIS A 156 -3.75 -18.82 7.26
CA HIS A 156 -3.27 -18.40 5.95
C HIS A 156 -4.30 -17.52 5.23
N PRO A 157 -3.86 -16.43 4.59
CA PRO A 157 -4.75 -15.65 3.74
C PRO A 157 -5.18 -16.47 2.50
N PRO A 158 -6.31 -16.13 1.85
CA PRO A 158 -6.70 -16.77 0.60
C PRO A 158 -5.60 -16.66 -0.45
N ARG A 159 -5.41 -17.74 -1.23
CA ARG A 159 -4.45 -17.74 -2.34
C ARG A 159 -4.90 -16.74 -3.40
N VAL A 160 -3.98 -15.88 -3.79
CA VAL A 160 -4.18 -14.92 -4.88
C VAL A 160 -3.63 -15.55 -6.16
N ARG A 161 -4.49 -15.76 -7.16
CA ARG A 161 -4.00 -16.14 -8.49
C ARG A 161 -3.16 -14.99 -9.03
N GLN A 162 -1.96 -15.29 -9.47
CA GLN A 162 -1.14 -14.29 -10.18
C GLN A 162 -1.85 -13.96 -11.49
N THR A 163 -2.18 -12.70 -11.67
CA THR A 163 -2.64 -12.20 -12.96
C THR A 163 -1.43 -11.83 -13.78
N GLU A 164 -1.44 -12.20 -15.05
CA GLU A 164 -0.42 -11.76 -16.00
C GLU A 164 -0.29 -10.24 -15.98
N ILE A 165 0.94 -9.77 -16.14
CA ILE A 165 1.24 -8.35 -16.15
C ILE A 165 0.78 -7.77 -17.47
N GLU A 166 0.03 -6.68 -17.40
CA GLU A 166 -0.41 -5.95 -18.58
C GLU A 166 0.80 -5.26 -19.26
N ILE A 167 1.24 -5.80 -20.37
CA ILE A 167 2.24 -5.22 -21.25
C ILE A 167 1.54 -4.91 -22.58
N LEU A 168 1.78 -3.72 -23.13
CA LEU A 168 1.27 -3.37 -24.44
C LEU A 168 2.21 -3.86 -25.53
N ARG A 169 1.63 -4.41 -26.60
CA ARG A 169 2.35 -4.71 -27.83
C ARG A 169 2.61 -3.41 -28.60
N GLN A 170 3.57 -3.43 -29.51
CA GLN A 170 3.95 -2.25 -30.28
C GLN A 170 2.76 -1.60 -31.00
N ASN A 171 1.95 -2.41 -31.68
CA ASN A 171 0.74 -1.94 -32.40
C ASN A 171 -0.32 -1.34 -31.44
N GLU A 172 -0.45 -1.87 -30.21
CA GLU A 172 -1.35 -1.30 -29.19
C GLU A 172 -0.85 0.05 -28.69
N VAL A 173 0.48 0.21 -28.54
CA VAL A 173 1.10 1.50 -28.18
C VAL A 173 0.86 2.52 -29.28
N GLU A 174 1.11 2.19 -30.54
CA GLU A 174 0.93 3.07 -31.68
C GLU A 174 -0.54 3.53 -31.83
N ALA A 175 -1.49 2.59 -31.79
CA ALA A 175 -2.92 2.89 -31.88
C ALA A 175 -3.39 3.78 -30.71
N MET A 176 -2.94 3.49 -29.49
CA MET A 176 -3.23 4.29 -28.31
C MET A 176 -2.69 5.73 -28.45
N LEU A 177 -1.43 5.88 -28.83
CA LEU A 177 -0.80 7.17 -28.97
C LEU A 177 -1.45 8.00 -30.10
N ALA A 178 -1.76 7.39 -31.25
CA ALA A 178 -2.44 8.05 -32.35
C ALA A 178 -3.81 8.61 -31.90
N SER A 179 -4.59 7.79 -31.18
CA SER A 179 -5.90 8.20 -30.65
C SER A 179 -5.78 9.29 -29.58
N LEU A 180 -4.82 9.20 -28.66
CA LEU A 180 -4.61 10.23 -27.65
C LEU A 180 -4.17 11.55 -28.26
N ARG A 181 -3.30 11.53 -29.27
CA ARG A 181 -2.81 12.73 -29.97
C ARG A 181 -3.92 13.59 -30.53
N SER A 182 -4.96 12.97 -31.10
CA SER A 182 -6.10 13.68 -31.68
C SER A 182 -7.14 14.14 -30.67
N ARG A 183 -7.24 13.45 -29.52
CA ARG A 183 -8.35 13.66 -28.58
C ARG A 183 -7.96 14.37 -27.29
N ASN A 184 -6.74 14.17 -26.78
CA ASN A 184 -6.30 14.69 -25.50
C ASN A 184 -4.76 14.85 -25.47
N ALA A 185 -4.28 16.03 -25.84
CA ALA A 185 -2.85 16.33 -25.91
C ALA A 185 -2.12 16.13 -24.56
N LEU A 186 -2.77 16.43 -23.43
CA LEU A 186 -2.17 16.23 -22.11
C LEU A 186 -1.93 14.74 -21.82
N LEU A 187 -2.94 13.89 -22.05
CA LEU A 187 -2.79 12.45 -21.85
C LEU A 187 -1.83 11.82 -22.85
N PHE A 188 -1.73 12.35 -24.06
CA PHE A 188 -0.74 11.95 -25.05
C PHE A 188 0.68 12.21 -24.53
N THR A 189 0.98 13.43 -24.08
CA THR A 189 2.30 13.76 -23.54
C THR A 189 2.62 12.94 -22.28
N ILE A 190 1.64 12.75 -21.38
CA ILE A 190 1.80 11.87 -20.21
C ILE A 190 2.14 10.44 -20.64
N ALA A 191 1.48 9.90 -21.67
CA ALA A 191 1.76 8.56 -22.19
C ALA A 191 3.18 8.43 -22.76
N ILE A 192 3.62 9.40 -23.58
CA ILE A 192 4.97 9.45 -24.15
C ILE A 192 6.01 9.50 -23.04
N VAL A 193 5.83 10.36 -22.04
CA VAL A 193 6.77 10.47 -20.92
C VAL A 193 6.76 9.19 -20.08
N ALA A 194 5.59 8.59 -19.79
CA ALA A 194 5.49 7.36 -19.04
C ALA A 194 6.16 6.17 -19.76
N LEU A 195 5.95 6.03 -21.06
CA LEU A 195 6.59 5.02 -21.90
C LEU A 195 8.11 5.21 -22.02
N GLY A 196 8.60 6.45 -22.06
CA GLY A 196 10.03 6.74 -22.20
C GLY A 196 10.81 6.74 -20.88
N SER A 197 10.14 6.90 -19.73
CA SER A 197 10.78 7.03 -18.42
C SER A 197 10.44 5.90 -17.43
N GLY A 198 9.30 5.26 -17.57
CA GLY A 198 8.77 4.30 -16.59
C GLY A 198 8.37 4.94 -15.26
N LEU A 199 8.06 6.23 -15.21
CA LEU A 199 7.63 6.93 -14.00
C LEU A 199 6.35 6.31 -13.41
N ARG A 200 6.25 6.34 -12.08
CA ARG A 200 5.00 6.00 -11.39
C ARG A 200 4.00 7.14 -11.54
N ARG A 201 2.70 6.84 -11.49
CA ARG A 201 1.63 7.84 -11.57
C ARG A 201 1.85 9.05 -10.65
N GLY A 202 2.20 8.81 -9.40
CA GLY A 202 2.44 9.91 -8.45
C GLY A 202 3.71 10.71 -8.74
N GLU A 203 4.72 10.12 -9.38
CA GLU A 203 5.93 10.78 -9.85
C GLU A 203 5.62 11.65 -11.07
N LEU A 204 4.79 11.17 -12.02
CA LEU A 204 4.28 11.98 -13.15
C LEU A 204 3.52 13.23 -12.67
N CYS A 205 2.59 13.06 -11.71
CA CYS A 205 1.83 14.17 -11.16
C CYS A 205 2.69 15.18 -10.37
N ALA A 206 3.87 14.77 -9.87
CA ALA A 206 4.77 15.61 -9.09
C ALA A 206 5.90 16.25 -9.92
N LEU A 207 6.00 15.87 -11.20
CA LEU A 207 7.12 16.26 -12.06
C LEU A 207 7.12 17.76 -12.31
N ARG A 208 8.25 18.42 -12.05
CA ARG A 208 8.47 19.83 -12.31
C ARG A 208 9.42 20.02 -13.48
N TRP A 209 9.38 21.18 -14.12
CA TRP A 209 10.31 21.51 -15.20
C TRP A 209 11.75 21.58 -14.72
N SER A 210 12.00 22.03 -13.47
CA SER A 210 13.33 21.99 -12.83
C SER A 210 13.92 20.58 -12.67
N ASN A 211 13.08 19.53 -12.77
CA ASN A 211 13.55 18.16 -12.76
C ASN A 211 13.99 17.63 -14.14
N ILE A 212 13.85 18.44 -15.20
CA ILE A 212 14.13 18.01 -16.57
C ILE A 212 15.18 18.94 -17.18
N ASP A 213 16.31 18.39 -17.54
CA ASP A 213 17.27 19.05 -18.38
C ASP A 213 17.04 18.61 -19.84
N LEU A 214 16.49 19.53 -20.62
CA LEU A 214 16.15 19.28 -22.02
C LEU A 214 17.37 19.21 -22.93
N GLU A 215 18.51 19.78 -22.54
CA GLU A 215 19.76 19.76 -23.33
C GLU A 215 20.51 18.44 -23.06
N SER A 216 20.78 18.09 -21.80
CA SER A 216 21.41 16.83 -21.45
C SER A 216 20.46 15.64 -21.54
N ARG A 217 19.18 15.86 -21.82
CA ARG A 217 18.11 14.85 -21.89
C ARG A 217 17.96 14.06 -20.60
N THR A 218 18.15 14.70 -19.47
CA THR A 218 18.14 14.05 -18.16
C THR A 218 16.87 14.42 -17.39
N LEU A 219 16.23 13.42 -16.78
CA LEU A 219 15.10 13.56 -15.87
C LEU A 219 15.48 13.05 -14.48
N ARG A 220 15.20 13.84 -13.45
CA ARG A 220 15.40 13.49 -12.03
C ARG A 220 14.06 13.27 -11.35
N VAL A 221 13.96 12.19 -10.60
CA VAL A 221 12.79 11.87 -9.76
C VAL A 221 13.12 12.22 -8.33
N GLU A 222 12.51 13.28 -7.83
CA GLU A 222 12.76 13.81 -6.48
C GLU A 222 11.52 13.72 -5.58
N GLN A 223 10.32 13.70 -6.18
CA GLN A 223 9.08 13.77 -5.46
C GLN A 223 8.00 12.86 -6.07
N SER A 224 6.97 12.61 -5.30
CA SER A 224 5.76 11.92 -5.72
C SER A 224 4.56 12.51 -5.00
N ILE A 225 3.43 12.67 -5.69
CA ILE A 225 2.16 13.06 -5.07
C ILE A 225 1.42 11.83 -4.56
N GLU A 226 0.97 11.94 -3.31
CA GLU A 226 0.05 11.00 -2.68
C GLU A 226 -1.28 11.70 -2.42
N GLN A 227 -2.37 11.08 -2.85
CA GLN A 227 -3.71 11.57 -2.59
C GLN A 227 -4.32 10.86 -1.38
N THR A 228 -4.67 11.63 -0.37
CA THR A 228 -5.34 11.19 0.86
C THR A 228 -6.74 11.82 0.95
N ARG A 229 -7.52 11.45 1.96
CA ARG A 229 -8.80 12.12 2.27
C ARG A 229 -8.59 13.59 2.69
N ALA A 230 -7.44 13.89 3.33
CA ALA A 230 -7.07 15.24 3.73
C ALA A 230 -6.56 16.12 2.56
N GLY A 231 -6.42 15.56 1.34
CA GLY A 231 -5.94 16.28 0.16
C GLY A 231 -4.68 15.67 -0.46
N LEU A 232 -3.99 16.48 -1.27
CA LEU A 232 -2.76 16.12 -1.94
C LEU A 232 -1.55 16.38 -1.04
N ARG A 233 -0.59 15.47 -1.08
CA ARG A 233 0.67 15.60 -0.36
C ARG A 233 1.85 15.28 -1.27
N PHE A 234 2.76 16.24 -1.42
CA PHE A 234 4.07 15.97 -1.97
C PHE A 234 4.92 15.23 -0.94
N LYS A 235 5.60 14.20 -1.37
CA LYS A 235 6.49 13.41 -0.53
C LYS A 235 7.75 13.01 -1.29
N ALA A 236 8.86 12.97 -0.59
CA ALA A 236 10.06 12.31 -1.09
C ALA A 236 9.79 10.82 -1.33
N PRO A 237 10.50 10.17 -2.25
CA PRO A 237 10.43 8.73 -2.42
C PRO A 237 10.72 7.99 -1.10
N LYS A 238 10.00 6.87 -0.86
CA LYS A 238 10.12 6.10 0.39
C LYS A 238 11.50 5.47 0.63
N THR A 239 12.29 5.31 -0.41
CA THR A 239 13.62 4.69 -0.35
C THR A 239 14.63 5.56 -1.09
N LYS A 240 15.91 5.44 -0.73
CA LYS A 240 17.02 6.10 -1.46
C LYS A 240 17.01 5.76 -2.96
N HIS A 241 16.60 4.55 -3.34
CA HIS A 241 16.45 4.12 -4.73
C HIS A 241 15.31 4.82 -5.49
N GLY A 242 14.39 5.47 -4.78
CA GLY A 242 13.33 6.28 -5.38
C GLY A 242 13.85 7.61 -5.94
N LEU A 243 14.89 8.18 -5.33
CA LEU A 243 15.67 9.29 -5.86
C LEU A 243 16.56 8.73 -6.97
N ARG A 244 16.34 9.14 -8.20
CA ARG A 244 17.06 8.61 -9.36
C ARG A 244 17.08 9.59 -10.50
N SER A 245 18.09 9.49 -11.32
CA SER A 245 18.22 10.21 -12.57
C SER A 245 18.21 9.24 -13.74
N MET A 246 17.71 9.66 -14.90
CA MET A 246 17.64 8.85 -16.09
C MET A 246 17.69 9.68 -17.35
N THR A 247 18.33 9.15 -18.39
CA THR A 247 18.32 9.76 -19.73
C THR A 247 16.99 9.45 -20.43
N LEU A 248 16.41 10.45 -21.10
CA LEU A 248 15.20 10.32 -21.89
C LEU A 248 15.52 10.13 -23.38
N PRO A 249 14.71 9.36 -24.12
CA PRO A 249 14.80 9.28 -25.57
C PRO A 249 14.61 10.66 -26.24
N PRO A 250 15.26 10.91 -27.42
CA PRO A 250 15.09 12.16 -28.13
C PRO A 250 13.62 12.52 -28.46
N SER A 251 12.81 11.52 -28.80
CA SER A 251 11.38 11.69 -29.07
C SER A 251 10.59 12.23 -27.87
N VAL A 252 10.93 11.79 -26.64
CA VAL A 252 10.32 12.29 -25.40
C VAL A 252 10.71 13.75 -25.15
N ILE A 253 11.98 14.10 -25.42
CA ILE A 253 12.46 15.48 -25.29
C ILE A 253 11.79 16.41 -26.30
N SER A 254 11.63 15.97 -27.54
CA SER A 254 10.90 16.73 -28.56
C SER A 254 9.47 17.04 -28.13
N GLU A 255 8.77 16.04 -27.58
CA GLU A 255 7.41 16.20 -27.07
C GLU A 255 7.37 17.13 -25.84
N LEU A 256 8.30 16.97 -24.90
CA LEU A 256 8.40 17.86 -23.73
C LEU A 256 8.68 19.33 -24.13
N ARG A 257 9.51 19.57 -25.14
CA ARG A 257 9.75 20.92 -25.68
C ARG A 257 8.48 21.52 -26.32
N ALA A 258 7.71 20.71 -27.04
CA ALA A 258 6.43 21.14 -27.61
C ALA A 258 5.41 21.42 -26.48
N HIS A 259 5.34 20.56 -25.49
CA HIS A 259 4.46 20.73 -24.32
C HIS A 259 4.79 21.98 -23.51
N TRP A 260 6.09 22.26 -23.27
CA TRP A 260 6.54 23.48 -22.59
C TRP A 260 6.10 24.73 -23.33
N ARG A 261 6.25 24.75 -24.66
CA ARG A 261 5.81 25.88 -25.48
C ARG A 261 4.30 26.11 -25.39
N ALA A 262 3.51 25.06 -25.59
CA ALA A 262 2.06 25.12 -25.49
C ALA A 262 1.57 25.59 -24.12
N GLN A 263 2.21 25.08 -23.03
CA GLN A 263 1.91 25.49 -21.66
C GLN A 263 2.20 26.98 -21.43
N ASN A 264 3.34 27.50 -21.96
CA ASN A 264 3.68 28.93 -21.87
C ASN A 264 2.73 29.81 -22.68
N GLU A 265 2.35 29.40 -23.90
CA GLU A 265 1.36 30.10 -24.73
C GLU A 265 0.02 30.20 -23.99
N GLN A 266 -0.45 29.12 -23.41
CA GLN A 266 -1.67 29.12 -22.63
C GLN A 266 -1.58 30.04 -21.41
N ARG A 267 -0.46 30.03 -20.67
CA ARG A 267 -0.25 30.91 -19.51
C ARG A 267 -0.27 32.38 -19.90
N LEU A 268 0.41 32.74 -21.00
CA LEU A 268 0.43 34.09 -21.51
C LEU A 268 -0.96 34.55 -21.95
N ALA A 269 -1.72 33.69 -22.62
CA ALA A 269 -3.10 33.98 -23.01
C ALA A 269 -4.03 34.25 -21.82
N LEU A 270 -3.74 33.61 -20.67
CA LEU A 270 -4.47 33.81 -19.40
C LEU A 270 -3.91 34.92 -18.52
N GLY A 271 -2.90 35.68 -19.00
CA GLY A 271 -2.28 36.76 -18.23
C GLY A 271 -1.41 36.29 -17.03
N LEU A 272 -1.07 35.01 -16.96
CA LEU A 272 -0.30 34.43 -15.86
C LEU A 272 1.22 34.58 -16.01
N GLY A 273 1.70 35.23 -17.06
CA GLY A 273 3.11 35.36 -17.36
C GLY A 273 3.78 34.08 -17.86
N ARG A 274 5.09 34.12 -18.08
CA ARG A 274 5.87 32.92 -18.47
C ARG A 274 5.94 31.89 -17.34
N GLY A 275 6.03 30.63 -17.71
CA GLY A 275 6.22 29.53 -16.77
C GLY A 275 7.58 29.59 -16.07
N SER A 276 7.61 29.07 -14.86
CA SER A 276 8.80 28.91 -14.02
C SER A 276 9.35 27.47 -14.10
N PRO A 277 10.66 27.28 -13.90
CA PRO A 277 11.21 25.94 -13.72
C PRO A 277 10.55 25.14 -12.59
N ASP A 278 9.98 25.81 -11.60
CA ASP A 278 9.28 25.17 -10.48
C ASP A 278 7.83 24.79 -10.77
N ASP A 279 7.32 25.17 -11.95
CA ASP A 279 5.97 24.78 -12.37
C ASP A 279 5.92 23.28 -12.65
N LEU A 280 4.72 22.71 -12.44
CA LEU A 280 4.46 21.31 -12.77
C LEU A 280 4.45 21.10 -14.29
N VAL A 281 5.03 20.00 -14.72
CA VAL A 281 4.96 19.58 -16.13
C VAL A 281 3.52 19.23 -16.51
N PHE A 282 2.77 18.60 -15.60
CA PHE A 282 1.40 18.16 -15.81
C PHE A 282 0.47 18.73 -14.74
N PRO A 283 0.15 20.04 -14.80
CA PRO A 283 -0.83 20.64 -13.90
C PRO A 283 -2.27 20.26 -14.31
N ALA A 284 -3.21 20.46 -13.40
CA ALA A 284 -4.62 20.50 -13.73
C ALA A 284 -4.96 21.82 -14.47
N TRP A 285 -6.20 21.95 -14.94
CA TRP A 285 -6.67 23.12 -15.68
C TRP A 285 -6.56 24.45 -14.90
N ASP A 286 -6.60 24.38 -13.56
CA ASP A 286 -6.46 25.48 -12.61
C ASP A 286 -5.01 25.72 -12.16
N HIS A 287 -4.05 25.15 -12.86
CA HIS A 287 -2.60 25.12 -12.55
C HIS A 287 -2.23 24.45 -11.21
N GLN A 288 -3.21 23.86 -10.51
CA GLN A 288 -2.94 23.07 -9.30
C GLN A 288 -2.40 21.67 -9.65
N PRO A 289 -1.84 20.96 -8.68
CA PRO A 289 -1.36 19.60 -8.91
C PRO A 289 -2.46 18.66 -9.39
N LEU A 290 -2.21 17.96 -10.50
CA LEU A 290 -3.13 16.96 -11.02
C LEU A 290 -3.34 15.83 -10.02
N MET A 291 -4.60 15.60 -9.64
CA MET A 291 -4.96 14.55 -8.69
C MET A 291 -4.68 13.17 -9.30
N PRO A 292 -3.89 12.30 -8.65
CA PRO A 292 -3.58 10.97 -9.19
C PRO A 292 -4.80 10.11 -9.51
N ASN A 293 -5.87 10.21 -8.72
CA ASN A 293 -7.10 9.45 -8.99
C ASN A 293 -7.88 10.02 -10.18
N THR A 294 -7.88 11.33 -10.37
CA THR A 294 -8.47 11.99 -11.54
C THR A 294 -7.72 11.58 -12.81
N LEU A 295 -6.38 11.63 -12.80
CA LEU A 295 -5.57 11.15 -13.91
C LEU A 295 -5.89 9.68 -14.27
N SER A 296 -5.99 8.78 -13.28
CA SER A 296 -6.36 7.38 -13.55
C SER A 296 -7.75 7.24 -14.14
N ARG A 297 -8.71 8.05 -13.71
CA ARG A 297 -10.10 8.00 -14.22
C ARG A 297 -10.16 8.52 -15.65
N GLU A 298 -9.51 9.64 -15.94
CA GLU A 298 -9.44 10.21 -17.29
C GLU A 298 -8.70 9.29 -18.25
N TRP A 299 -7.57 8.73 -17.82
CA TRP A 299 -6.86 7.70 -18.55
C TRP A 299 -7.75 6.52 -18.90
N SER A 300 -8.46 5.96 -17.90
CA SER A 300 -9.35 4.82 -18.13
C SER A 300 -10.49 5.14 -19.12
N ARG A 301 -11.03 6.36 -19.07
CA ARG A 301 -12.06 6.83 -20.02
C ARG A 301 -11.48 6.97 -21.42
N ALA A 302 -10.32 7.60 -21.57
CA ALA A 302 -9.66 7.80 -22.86
C ALA A 302 -9.32 6.47 -23.52
N VAL A 303 -8.75 5.51 -22.78
CA VAL A 303 -8.42 4.18 -23.29
C VAL A 303 -9.68 3.36 -23.65
N ALA A 304 -10.73 3.45 -22.84
CA ALA A 304 -12.00 2.78 -23.15
C ALA A 304 -12.64 3.29 -24.45
N ALA A 305 -12.48 4.58 -24.76
CA ALA A 305 -12.99 5.18 -26.00
C ALA A 305 -12.24 4.74 -27.27
N ILE A 306 -11.07 4.07 -27.13
CA ILE A 306 -10.29 3.51 -28.24
C ILE A 306 -10.80 2.11 -28.64
N GLY A 307 -11.66 1.48 -27.82
CA GLY A 307 -12.27 0.18 -28.13
C GLY A 307 -11.36 -1.02 -27.93
N GLY A 308 -10.30 -0.88 -27.10
CA GLY A 308 -9.41 -1.97 -26.77
C GLY A 308 -9.63 -2.58 -25.38
N ARG A 309 -8.72 -3.46 -24.96
CA ARG A 309 -8.68 -3.95 -23.58
C ARG A 309 -8.42 -2.81 -22.60
N ARG A 310 -8.86 -2.96 -21.36
CA ARG A 310 -8.56 -2.00 -20.30
C ARG A 310 -7.05 -1.98 -20.04
N ILE A 311 -6.43 -0.82 -20.25
CA ILE A 311 -5.01 -0.60 -20.03
C ILE A 311 -4.87 0.37 -18.86
N SER A 312 -4.19 -0.04 -17.80
CA SER A 312 -3.91 0.85 -16.67
C SER A 312 -2.75 1.80 -17.01
N LEU A 313 -2.70 3.00 -16.41
CA LEU A 313 -1.54 3.89 -16.56
C LEU A 313 -0.24 3.20 -16.09
N HIS A 314 -0.34 2.25 -15.15
CA HIS A 314 0.81 1.48 -14.68
C HIS A 314 1.31 0.46 -15.69
N ALA A 315 0.47 0.03 -16.62
CA ALA A 315 0.87 -0.84 -17.73
C ALA A 315 1.92 -0.18 -18.65
N LEU A 316 1.89 1.16 -18.81
CA LEU A 316 2.93 1.88 -19.57
C LEU A 316 4.32 1.71 -18.95
N ARG A 317 4.39 1.72 -17.61
CA ARG A 317 5.65 1.44 -16.90
C ARG A 317 6.09 -0.02 -17.08
N HIS A 318 5.15 -0.96 -17.10
CA HIS A 318 5.45 -2.35 -17.39
C HIS A 318 5.94 -2.52 -18.82
N THR A 319 5.31 -1.86 -19.78
CA THR A 319 5.73 -1.85 -21.18
C THR A 319 7.13 -1.26 -21.33
N HIS A 320 7.41 -0.10 -20.68
CA HIS A 320 8.77 0.47 -20.66
C HIS A 320 9.83 -0.51 -20.17
N ALA A 321 9.57 -1.18 -19.03
CA ALA A 321 10.50 -2.14 -18.46
C ALA A 321 10.73 -3.34 -19.40
N SER A 322 9.65 -3.91 -19.96
CA SER A 322 9.73 -5.02 -20.88
C SER A 322 10.45 -4.66 -22.18
N SER A 323 10.24 -3.46 -22.71
CA SER A 323 10.97 -2.98 -23.91
C SER A 323 12.47 -2.86 -23.66
N LEU A 324 12.89 -2.38 -22.47
CA LEU A 324 14.32 -2.32 -22.12
C LEU A 324 14.93 -3.71 -21.99
N ILE A 325 14.23 -4.64 -21.36
CA ILE A 325 14.70 -6.04 -21.22
C ILE A 325 14.79 -6.70 -22.60
N ALA A 326 13.79 -6.51 -23.45
CA ALA A 326 13.79 -7.02 -24.82
C ALA A 326 14.92 -6.42 -25.66
N ALA A 327 15.34 -5.18 -25.38
CA ALA A 327 16.51 -4.54 -25.99
C ALA A 327 17.86 -4.99 -25.37
N GLY A 328 17.87 -5.97 -24.47
CA GLY A 328 19.08 -6.53 -23.87
C GLY A 328 19.63 -5.73 -22.69
N VAL A 329 18.90 -4.75 -22.17
CA VAL A 329 19.33 -4.02 -20.97
C VAL A 329 19.26 -4.93 -19.74
N ASP A 330 20.35 -4.99 -18.98
CA ASP A 330 20.42 -5.85 -17.81
C ASP A 330 19.37 -5.47 -16.73
N ILE A 331 18.92 -6.49 -16.00
CA ILE A 331 17.82 -6.36 -15.01
C ILE A 331 18.16 -5.40 -13.87
N LEU A 332 19.42 -5.30 -13.47
CA LEU A 332 19.86 -4.40 -12.40
C LEU A 332 19.72 -2.94 -12.86
N THR A 333 20.12 -2.63 -14.08
CA THR A 333 19.96 -1.32 -14.70
C THR A 333 18.47 -0.95 -14.85
N VAL A 334 17.64 -1.88 -15.33
CA VAL A 334 16.18 -1.68 -15.39
C VAL A 334 15.59 -1.45 -14.00
N SER A 335 16.00 -2.23 -13.01
CA SER A 335 15.55 -2.08 -11.61
C SER A 335 15.90 -0.71 -11.03
N ARG A 336 17.14 -0.24 -11.24
CA ARG A 336 17.61 1.09 -10.81
C ARG A 336 16.82 2.20 -11.51
N ARG A 337 16.64 2.11 -12.82
CA ARG A 337 15.86 3.06 -13.62
C ARG A 337 14.41 3.16 -13.15
N LEU A 338 13.81 2.04 -12.81
CA LEU A 338 12.44 2.00 -12.25
C LEU A 338 12.39 2.46 -10.78
N GLY A 339 13.49 2.49 -10.06
CA GLY A 339 13.54 2.79 -8.62
C GLY A 339 12.83 1.72 -7.79
N HIS A 340 13.13 0.45 -8.07
CA HIS A 340 12.71 -0.67 -7.23
C HIS A 340 13.65 -0.79 -6.03
N ALA A 341 13.11 -1.14 -4.86
CA ALA A 341 13.90 -1.30 -3.64
C ALA A 341 14.88 -2.50 -3.72
N SER A 342 14.58 -3.49 -4.56
CA SER A 342 15.40 -4.67 -4.81
C SER A 342 15.24 -5.13 -6.26
N PRO A 343 16.31 -5.62 -6.91
CA PRO A 343 16.24 -6.27 -8.23
C PRO A 343 15.29 -7.47 -8.26
N THR A 344 15.09 -8.15 -7.13
CA THR A 344 14.14 -9.26 -6.99
C THR A 344 12.71 -8.86 -7.39
N ILE A 345 12.33 -7.59 -7.17
CA ILE A 345 11.02 -7.09 -7.61
C ILE A 345 10.94 -7.11 -9.15
N THR A 346 12.00 -6.68 -9.84
CA THR A 346 12.06 -6.68 -11.30
C THR A 346 12.10 -8.10 -11.84
N LEU A 347 12.87 -8.99 -11.24
CA LEU A 347 12.94 -10.41 -11.60
C LEU A 347 11.59 -11.11 -11.39
N GLY A 348 10.92 -10.90 -10.28
CA GLY A 348 9.61 -11.51 -10.00
C GLY A 348 8.49 -11.00 -10.90
N VAL A 349 8.70 -9.83 -11.55
CA VAL A 349 7.73 -9.20 -12.46
C VAL A 349 8.02 -9.53 -13.92
N TYR A 350 9.30 -9.55 -14.32
CA TYR A 350 9.73 -9.62 -15.73
C TYR A 350 10.72 -10.76 -16.02
N GLY A 351 11.19 -11.44 -15.00
CA GLY A 351 12.07 -12.60 -15.16
C GLY A 351 11.34 -13.78 -15.79
N PRO A 352 12.08 -14.72 -16.42
CA PRO A 352 11.49 -15.98 -16.83
C PRO A 352 10.86 -16.66 -15.60
N PRO A 353 9.73 -17.37 -15.74
CA PRO A 353 9.17 -18.13 -14.65
C PRO A 353 10.25 -19.06 -14.11
N LEU A 354 10.56 -18.92 -12.81
CA LEU A 354 11.42 -19.87 -12.13
C LEU A 354 10.77 -21.25 -12.31
N ARG A 355 11.41 -22.11 -13.11
CA ARG A 355 11.00 -23.52 -13.19
C ARG A 355 11.21 -24.08 -11.78
N GLU A 356 10.11 -24.40 -11.10
CA GLU A 356 10.17 -25.21 -9.89
C GLU A 356 10.77 -26.57 -10.33
N HIS A 357 11.95 -26.88 -9.81
CA HIS A 357 12.58 -28.20 -9.89
C HIS A 357 12.04 -29.06 -8.78
#